data_32af28bebd479ca9b2f5ccad93c7bd5b
#
_entry.id   32af28bebd479ca9b2f5ccad93c7bd5b
#
_cell.length_a   1.000
_cell.length_b   1.000
_cell.length_c   1.000
_cell.angle_alpha   90.00
_cell.angle_beta   90.00
_cell.angle_gamma   90.00
#
_symmetry.space_group_name_H-M   'P 1'
#
loop_
_entity.id
_entity.type
_entity.pdbx_description
1 polymer ?
#
loop_
_entity_poly.entity_id
_entity_poly.type
_entity_poly.pdbx_seq_one_letter_code
_entity_poly.pdbx_strand_id
1 'polypeptide(L)'
;MTVTVAHLVLISAQVNTRRGVPLLEVAIFGGVAEVQRVASGAIGETRTLWQDYAALRQISRENDELKQRLSQMEVALQQERALAQQTRVLQQMLDLKAQTPFATTPAVVIASGASPDFRTMTLDKGSNQGLATDMAVIAPAGIVGRVILPTSRAAKVQLIIDRNAAAAGLVERSRAQGVIVGTGSDRLRLDYVSGTADLKVGDRVVTSGMDGIYPKGFVIGQIESIERSAGEFSNVVVVPAVNLSALETVLVVTSATDMSSKETPSKGTPSKGTLSSETQKPGTAGTPE
;
A
#
# COMPACT_ATOMS: atom_id res chain seq x y z
N MET A 1 34.88 -88.18 19.17
CA MET A 1 34.49 -89.45 18.50
C MET A 1 33.87 -89.19 17.08
N THR A 2 32.89 -88.33 16.91
CA THR A 2 32.25 -88.10 15.58
C THR A 2 33.18 -87.55 14.50
N VAL A 3 34.10 -86.65 14.86
CA VAL A 3 35.02 -86.03 13.89
C VAL A 3 36.10 -87.03 13.41
N THR A 4 36.55 -87.90 14.30
CA THR A 4 37.52 -88.96 13.97
C THR A 4 36.90 -90.05 13.08
N VAL A 5 35.67 -90.42 13.32
CA VAL A 5 34.94 -91.36 12.46
C VAL A 5 34.63 -90.73 11.08
N ALA A 6 34.26 -89.49 11.04
CA ALA A 6 34.07 -88.78 9.77
C ALA A 6 35.37 -88.67 8.98
N HIS A 7 36.50 -88.41 9.62
CA HIS A 7 37.80 -88.34 9.00
C HIS A 7 38.29 -89.72 8.48
N LEU A 8 38.01 -90.81 9.20
CA LEU A 8 38.31 -92.17 8.73
C LEU A 8 37.46 -92.63 7.56
N VAL A 9 36.18 -92.30 7.56
CA VAL A 9 35.28 -92.54 6.44
C VAL A 9 35.73 -91.74 5.19
N LEU A 10 36.15 -90.51 5.35
CA LEU A 10 36.68 -89.68 4.27
C LEU A 10 37.98 -90.25 3.69
N ILE A 11 38.91 -90.72 4.52
CA ILE A 11 40.13 -91.35 4.04
C ILE A 11 39.82 -92.68 3.36
N SER A 12 38.88 -93.48 3.87
CA SER A 12 38.47 -94.78 3.29
C SER A 12 37.81 -94.61 1.91
N ALA A 13 37.03 -93.59 1.76
CA ALA A 13 36.38 -93.22 0.47
C ALA A 13 37.42 -92.79 -0.60
N GLN A 14 38.55 -92.25 -0.18
CA GLN A 14 39.60 -91.75 -1.08
C GLN A 14 40.43 -92.88 -1.70
N VAL A 15 40.50 -94.05 -1.03
CA VAL A 15 41.36 -95.22 -1.41
C VAL A 15 40.66 -96.11 -2.45
N ASN A 16 39.35 -96.08 -2.64
CA ASN A 16 38.61 -97.05 -3.42
C ASN A 16 38.05 -96.57 -4.75
N THR A 17 38.68 -95.59 -5.44
CA THR A 17 38.17 -95.14 -6.73
C THR A 17 39.28 -95.40 -7.78
N ARG A 18 39.15 -96.52 -8.58
CA ARG A 18 40.01 -96.91 -9.67
C ARG A 18 39.90 -95.98 -10.97
N ARG A 19 39.32 -94.77 -10.87
CA ARG A 19 39.26 -93.79 -11.95
C ARG A 19 39.59 -92.42 -11.36
N GLY A 20 40.79 -92.11 -11.23
CA GLY A 20 41.60 -90.88 -11.27
C GLY A 20 40.99 -89.49 -10.97
N VAL A 21 39.83 -89.41 -10.39
CA VAL A 21 39.29 -88.11 -9.92
C VAL A 21 38.96 -88.23 -8.43
N PRO A 22 39.70 -87.58 -7.58
CA PRO A 22 39.45 -87.66 -6.12
C PRO A 22 38.10 -87.01 -5.84
N LEU A 23 37.14 -87.80 -5.31
CA LEU A 23 35.81 -87.33 -4.90
C LEU A 23 35.90 -86.16 -3.91
N LEU A 24 37.00 -86.04 -3.20
CA LEU A 24 37.27 -84.93 -2.30
C LEU A 24 37.50 -83.61 -3.05
N GLU A 25 38.17 -83.71 -4.18
CA GLU A 25 38.42 -82.49 -5.05
C GLU A 25 37.14 -81.96 -5.66
N VAL A 26 36.24 -82.84 -6.12
CA VAL A 26 34.93 -82.45 -6.64
C VAL A 26 34.00 -81.88 -5.53
N ALA A 27 34.06 -82.48 -4.33
CA ALA A 27 33.27 -81.99 -3.19
C ALA A 27 33.78 -80.64 -2.65
N ILE A 28 35.12 -80.47 -2.58
CA ILE A 28 35.70 -79.18 -2.18
C ILE A 28 35.49 -78.12 -3.25
N PHE A 29 35.71 -78.46 -4.52
CA PHE A 29 35.46 -77.50 -5.63
C PHE A 29 33.98 -77.14 -5.75
N GLY A 30 33.06 -78.09 -5.60
CA GLY A 30 31.64 -77.85 -5.62
C GLY A 30 31.19 -76.97 -4.43
N GLY A 31 31.72 -77.23 -3.25
CA GLY A 31 31.41 -76.43 -2.03
C GLY A 31 31.97 -75.02 -2.10
N VAL A 32 33.20 -74.86 -2.57
CA VAL A 32 33.80 -73.51 -2.78
C VAL A 32 33.09 -72.73 -3.88
N ALA A 33 32.73 -73.39 -5.00
CA ALA A 33 32.00 -72.75 -6.06
C ALA A 33 30.61 -72.27 -5.61
N GLU A 34 29.92 -73.03 -4.74
CA GLU A 34 28.62 -72.66 -4.23
C GLU A 34 28.69 -71.51 -3.19
N VAL A 35 29.70 -71.58 -2.30
CA VAL A 35 29.99 -70.48 -1.38
C VAL A 35 30.38 -69.19 -2.16
N GLN A 36 31.14 -69.32 -3.22
CA GLN A 36 31.52 -68.18 -4.04
C GLN A 36 30.33 -67.61 -4.85
N ARG A 37 29.39 -68.44 -5.28
CA ARG A 37 28.16 -68.02 -5.95
C ARG A 37 27.21 -67.29 -4.98
N VAL A 38 27.03 -67.78 -3.76
CA VAL A 38 26.24 -67.15 -2.73
C VAL A 38 26.90 -65.86 -2.26
N ALA A 39 28.20 -65.84 -2.06
CA ALA A 39 28.94 -64.64 -1.66
C ALA A 39 28.90 -63.54 -2.72
N SER A 40 29.03 -63.91 -4.00
CA SER A 40 28.98 -62.95 -5.11
C SER A 40 27.57 -62.39 -5.34
N GLY A 41 26.51 -63.19 -5.11
CA GLY A 41 25.11 -62.76 -5.16
C GLY A 41 24.77 -61.78 -4.02
N ALA A 42 25.18 -62.12 -2.77
CA ALA A 42 24.95 -61.27 -1.62
C ALA A 42 25.68 -59.92 -1.66
N ILE A 43 26.89 -59.89 -2.26
CA ILE A 43 27.64 -58.64 -2.42
C ILE A 43 26.99 -57.75 -3.52
N GLY A 44 26.40 -58.33 -4.57
CA GLY A 44 25.68 -57.61 -5.61
C GLY A 44 24.44 -56.93 -5.11
N GLU A 45 23.60 -57.62 -4.33
CA GLU A 45 22.33 -57.08 -3.79
C GLU A 45 22.56 -56.01 -2.72
N THR A 46 23.58 -56.15 -1.89
CA THR A 46 23.89 -55.10 -0.89
C THR A 46 24.43 -53.82 -1.55
N ARG A 47 25.12 -53.93 -2.67
CA ARG A 47 25.67 -52.78 -3.37
C ARG A 47 24.57 -51.96 -4.08
N THR A 48 23.55 -52.57 -4.61
CA THR A 48 22.40 -51.89 -5.20
C THR A 48 21.55 -51.23 -4.15
N LEU A 49 21.30 -51.87 -3.03
CA LEU A 49 20.57 -51.24 -1.90
C LEU A 49 21.29 -50.01 -1.33
N TRP A 50 22.61 -50.03 -1.24
CA TRP A 50 23.41 -48.88 -0.83
C TRP A 50 23.38 -47.74 -1.86
N GLN A 51 23.39 -48.06 -3.16
CA GLN A 51 23.29 -47.05 -4.23
C GLN A 51 21.91 -46.43 -4.25
N ASP A 52 20.84 -47.20 -4.09
CA ASP A 52 19.47 -46.69 -4.04
C ASP A 52 19.23 -45.82 -2.80
N TYR A 53 19.78 -46.22 -1.64
CA TYR A 53 19.71 -45.41 -0.45
C TYR A 53 20.49 -44.09 -0.56
N ALA A 54 21.67 -44.12 -1.15
CA ALA A 54 22.45 -42.92 -1.40
C ALA A 54 21.74 -41.98 -2.40
N ALA A 55 21.13 -42.53 -3.45
CA ALA A 55 20.35 -41.76 -4.42
C ALA A 55 19.11 -41.13 -3.79
N LEU A 56 18.37 -41.86 -2.97
CA LEU A 56 17.24 -41.34 -2.22
C LEU A 56 17.62 -40.18 -1.29
N ARG A 57 18.76 -40.30 -0.59
CA ARG A 57 19.28 -39.20 0.24
C ARG A 57 19.70 -37.98 -0.59
N GLN A 58 20.27 -38.20 -1.76
CA GLN A 58 20.63 -37.10 -2.65
C GLN A 58 19.39 -36.38 -3.18
N ILE A 59 18.38 -37.13 -3.62
CA ILE A 59 17.09 -36.57 -4.09
C ILE A 59 16.41 -35.79 -2.95
N SER A 60 16.43 -36.31 -1.71
CA SER A 60 15.88 -35.60 -0.57
C SER A 60 16.60 -34.27 -0.33
N ARG A 61 17.93 -34.26 -0.36
CA ARG A 61 18.71 -33.01 -0.22
C ARG A 61 18.45 -32.01 -1.35
N GLU A 62 18.40 -32.47 -2.59
CA GLU A 62 18.03 -31.62 -3.72
C GLU A 62 16.61 -31.03 -3.57
N ASN A 63 15.67 -31.87 -3.10
CA ASN A 63 14.30 -31.39 -2.86
C ASN A 63 14.26 -30.32 -1.75
N ASP A 64 15.02 -30.51 -0.66
CA ASP A 64 15.11 -29.54 0.41
C ASP A 64 15.82 -28.25 -0.04
N GLU A 65 16.87 -28.37 -0.84
CA GLU A 65 17.56 -27.22 -1.44
C GLU A 65 16.66 -26.46 -2.42
N LEU A 66 15.94 -27.18 -3.28
CA LEU A 66 14.95 -26.56 -4.19
C LEU A 66 13.84 -25.85 -3.45
N LYS A 67 13.31 -26.44 -2.38
CA LYS A 67 12.31 -25.78 -1.52
C LYS A 67 12.87 -24.53 -0.85
N GLN A 68 14.10 -24.57 -0.36
CA GLN A 68 14.75 -23.38 0.21
C GLN A 68 14.96 -22.28 -0.84
N ARG A 69 15.43 -22.63 -2.03
CA ARG A 69 15.57 -21.67 -3.15
C ARG A 69 14.23 -21.07 -3.55
N LEU A 70 13.18 -21.90 -3.63
CA LEU A 70 11.84 -21.45 -3.94
C LEU A 70 11.33 -20.45 -2.88
N SER A 71 11.47 -20.79 -1.61
CA SER A 71 11.12 -19.87 -0.51
C SER A 71 11.91 -18.55 -0.55
N GLN A 72 13.22 -18.60 -0.83
CA GLN A 72 14.04 -17.39 -0.98
C GLN A 72 13.58 -16.53 -2.17
N MET A 73 13.26 -17.18 -3.31
CA MET A 73 12.74 -16.47 -4.49
C MET A 73 11.36 -15.84 -4.21
N GLU A 74 10.48 -16.53 -3.48
CA GLU A 74 9.19 -15.98 -3.08
C GLU A 74 9.34 -14.72 -2.20
N VAL A 75 10.22 -14.77 -1.22
CA VAL A 75 10.52 -13.62 -0.35
C VAL A 75 11.11 -12.45 -1.17
N ALA A 76 12.07 -12.73 -2.06
CA ALA A 76 12.66 -11.72 -2.93
C ALA A 76 11.61 -11.08 -3.86
N LEU A 77 10.73 -11.90 -4.44
CA LEU A 77 9.64 -11.41 -5.30
C LEU A 77 8.64 -10.53 -4.52
N GLN A 78 8.33 -10.90 -3.27
CA GLN A 78 7.48 -10.08 -2.42
C GLN A 78 8.13 -8.73 -2.11
N GLN A 79 9.43 -8.71 -1.81
CA GLN A 79 10.18 -7.47 -1.56
C GLN A 79 10.22 -6.57 -2.81
N GLU A 80 10.49 -7.13 -3.99
CA GLU A 80 10.47 -6.35 -5.23
C GLU A 80 9.08 -5.78 -5.55
N ARG A 81 8.03 -6.57 -5.33
CA ARG A 81 6.64 -6.08 -5.50
C ARG A 81 6.31 -4.94 -4.54
N ALA A 82 6.72 -5.04 -3.29
CA ALA A 82 6.52 -3.98 -2.30
C ALA A 82 7.25 -2.69 -2.70
N LEU A 83 8.52 -2.78 -3.12
CA LEU A 83 9.30 -1.64 -3.61
C LEU A 83 8.69 -1.01 -4.87
N ALA A 84 8.25 -1.82 -5.82
CA ALA A 84 7.59 -1.34 -7.04
C ALA A 84 6.28 -0.61 -6.72
N GLN A 85 5.49 -1.11 -5.77
CA GLN A 85 4.27 -0.46 -5.32
C GLN A 85 4.57 0.88 -4.64
N GLN A 86 5.54 0.91 -3.72
CA GLN A 86 5.98 2.15 -3.07
C GLN A 86 6.46 3.19 -4.08
N THR A 87 7.24 2.77 -5.07
CA THR A 87 7.71 3.67 -6.14
C THR A 87 6.56 4.27 -6.93
N ARG A 88 5.54 3.47 -7.27
CA ARG A 88 4.33 3.95 -7.98
C ARG A 88 3.58 5.00 -7.16
N VAL A 89 3.39 4.75 -5.86
CA VAL A 89 2.71 5.71 -4.96
C VAL A 89 3.50 7.02 -4.89
N LEU A 90 4.82 6.96 -4.75
CA LEU A 90 5.66 8.16 -4.73
C LEU A 90 5.61 8.93 -6.05
N GLN A 91 5.63 8.26 -7.20
CA GLN A 91 5.45 8.89 -8.51
C GLN A 91 4.11 9.60 -8.61
N GLN A 92 3.01 8.94 -8.24
CA GLN A 92 1.68 9.56 -8.22
C GLN A 92 1.62 10.80 -7.31
N MET A 93 2.30 10.78 -6.17
CA MET A 93 2.38 11.93 -5.27
C MET A 93 3.18 13.08 -5.89
N LEU A 94 4.29 12.79 -6.58
CA LEU A 94 5.09 13.79 -7.29
C LEU A 94 4.29 14.42 -8.44
N ASP A 95 3.57 13.60 -9.21
CA ASP A 95 2.71 14.07 -10.30
C ASP A 95 1.58 14.95 -9.76
N LEU A 96 0.91 14.54 -8.67
CA LEU A 96 -0.11 15.34 -8.01
C LEU A 96 0.48 16.68 -7.53
N LYS A 97 1.65 16.66 -6.90
CA LYS A 97 2.32 17.88 -6.45
C LYS A 97 2.65 18.82 -7.62
N ALA A 98 3.12 18.28 -8.75
CA ALA A 98 3.45 19.06 -9.94
C ALA A 98 2.22 19.66 -10.63
N GLN A 99 1.09 18.96 -10.60
CA GLN A 99 -0.19 19.41 -11.20
C GLN A 99 -1.00 20.32 -10.29
N THR A 100 -0.67 20.37 -9.00
CA THR A 100 -1.38 21.19 -8.02
C THR A 100 -0.79 22.60 -7.99
N PRO A 101 -1.58 23.66 -8.26
CA PRO A 101 -1.10 25.04 -8.25
C PRO A 101 -0.83 25.59 -6.84
N PHE A 102 -1.03 24.77 -5.82
CA PHE A 102 -0.87 25.13 -4.41
C PHE A 102 0.43 24.58 -3.84
N ALA A 103 0.99 25.30 -2.85
CA ALA A 103 2.08 24.74 -2.08
C ALA A 103 1.58 23.55 -1.25
N THR A 104 2.28 22.41 -1.33
CA THR A 104 1.90 21.19 -0.62
C THR A 104 3.09 20.61 0.12
N THR A 105 2.84 20.08 1.33
CA THR A 105 3.82 19.35 2.13
C THR A 105 3.44 17.88 2.18
N PRO A 106 4.31 16.96 1.73
CA PRO A 106 4.06 15.53 1.86
C PRO A 106 4.20 15.09 3.31
N ALA A 107 3.30 14.23 3.76
CA ALA A 107 3.29 13.68 5.11
C ALA A 107 2.92 12.20 5.09
N VAL A 108 3.49 11.43 6.03
CA VAL A 108 3.22 10.00 6.19
C VAL A 108 2.20 9.81 7.31
N VAL A 109 1.27 8.90 7.09
CA VAL A 109 0.28 8.50 8.11
C VAL A 109 0.96 7.57 9.11
N ILE A 110 1.07 8.00 10.36
CA ILE A 110 1.73 7.23 11.44
C ILE A 110 0.75 6.54 12.37
N ALA A 111 -0.50 6.98 12.38
CA ALA A 111 -1.57 6.32 13.14
C ALA A 111 -2.93 6.62 12.53
N SER A 112 -3.85 5.66 12.62
CA SER A 112 -5.25 5.83 12.29
C SER A 112 -6.09 5.59 13.54
N GLY A 113 -6.90 6.57 13.91
CA GLY A 113 -7.84 6.50 15.03
C GLY A 113 -9.23 6.16 14.52
N ALA A 114 -9.70 4.95 14.79
CA ALA A 114 -11.07 4.53 14.51
C ALA A 114 -11.85 4.45 15.82
N SER A 115 -12.28 5.60 16.35
CA SER A 115 -13.34 5.65 17.38
C SER A 115 -14.69 5.67 16.67
N PRO A 116 -15.76 5.13 17.27
CA PRO A 116 -17.11 5.23 16.70
C PRO A 116 -17.55 6.68 16.44
N ASP A 117 -17.06 7.60 17.26
CA ASP A 117 -17.46 9.01 17.21
C ASP A 117 -16.49 9.91 16.43
N PHE A 118 -15.23 9.46 16.24
CA PHE A 118 -14.20 10.29 15.59
C PHE A 118 -13.36 9.46 14.62
N ARG A 119 -13.47 9.82 13.35
CA ARG A 119 -12.62 9.26 12.27
C ARG A 119 -11.46 10.20 12.03
N THR A 120 -10.29 9.87 12.59
CA THR A 120 -9.09 10.71 12.51
C THR A 120 -7.86 9.92 12.11
N MET A 121 -6.85 10.60 11.57
CA MET A 121 -5.50 10.06 11.35
C MET A 121 -4.47 11.02 11.93
N THR A 122 -3.27 10.51 12.18
CA THR A 122 -2.12 11.29 12.64
C THR A 122 -1.04 11.26 11.58
N LEU A 123 -0.48 12.44 11.27
CA LEU A 123 0.60 12.62 10.32
C LEU A 123 1.93 12.84 11.05
N ASP A 124 3.04 12.47 10.40
CA ASP A 124 4.43 12.65 10.88
C ASP A 124 4.95 14.11 10.72
N LYS A 125 4.13 15.04 10.28
CA LYS A 125 4.43 16.46 10.10
C LYS A 125 3.52 17.32 10.96
N GLY A 126 4.07 18.43 11.44
CA GLY A 126 3.37 19.37 12.31
C GLY A 126 3.65 20.84 11.99
N SER A 127 3.47 21.71 12.98
CA SER A 127 3.66 23.16 12.80
C SER A 127 5.09 23.53 12.41
N ASN A 128 6.11 22.76 12.81
CA ASN A 128 7.50 22.99 12.40
C ASN A 128 7.70 22.84 10.88
N GLN A 129 6.80 22.12 10.20
CA GLN A 129 6.81 21.95 8.74
C GLN A 129 5.72 22.80 8.05
N GLY A 130 5.18 23.78 8.76
CA GLY A 130 4.20 24.73 8.22
C GLY A 130 2.75 24.23 8.23
N LEU A 131 2.44 23.14 8.95
CA LEU A 131 1.05 22.69 9.07
C LEU A 131 0.28 23.55 10.08
N ALA A 132 -0.91 23.99 9.70
CA ALA A 132 -1.84 24.76 10.54
C ALA A 132 -3.23 24.10 10.53
N THR A 133 -4.08 24.55 11.45
CA THR A 133 -5.49 24.13 11.50
C THR A 133 -6.22 24.51 10.22
N ASP A 134 -7.20 23.71 9.84
CA ASP A 134 -8.05 23.86 8.63
C ASP A 134 -7.29 23.74 7.29
N MET A 135 -6.05 23.29 7.29
CA MET A 135 -5.38 22.91 6.05
C MET A 135 -5.97 21.64 5.46
N ALA A 136 -6.28 21.68 4.15
CA ALA A 136 -6.80 20.51 3.43
C ALA A 136 -5.75 19.42 3.30
N VAL A 137 -6.19 18.17 3.44
CA VAL A 137 -5.37 16.97 3.20
C VAL A 137 -5.92 16.24 2.00
N ILE A 138 -5.07 15.98 1.02
CA ILE A 138 -5.42 15.38 -0.27
C ILE A 138 -4.58 14.15 -0.57
N ALA A 139 -5.11 13.27 -1.41
CA ALA A 139 -4.43 12.12 -2.00
C ALA A 139 -4.63 12.13 -3.52
N PRO A 140 -3.93 11.30 -4.31
CA PRO A 140 -4.10 11.26 -5.76
C PRO A 140 -5.54 10.99 -6.22
N ALA A 141 -6.30 10.20 -5.46
CA ALA A 141 -7.69 9.88 -5.78
C ALA A 141 -8.69 10.99 -5.38
N GLY A 142 -8.33 11.93 -4.49
CA GLY A 142 -9.22 12.98 -4.04
C GLY A 142 -8.92 13.51 -2.63
N ILE A 143 -9.93 14.13 -2.00
CA ILE A 143 -9.78 14.69 -0.66
C ILE A 143 -9.79 13.59 0.41
N VAL A 144 -9.01 13.83 1.47
CA VAL A 144 -8.90 12.95 2.64
C VAL A 144 -9.60 13.56 3.84
N GLY A 145 -9.38 14.86 4.08
CA GLY A 145 -9.91 15.55 5.23
C GLY A 145 -9.20 16.88 5.49
N ARG A 146 -9.21 17.34 6.75
CA ARG A 146 -8.54 18.58 7.17
C ARG A 146 -7.73 18.40 8.43
N VAL A 147 -6.70 19.21 8.62
CA VAL A 147 -5.92 19.28 9.87
C VAL A 147 -6.78 19.93 10.94
N ILE A 148 -6.93 19.26 12.09
CA ILE A 148 -7.69 19.80 13.24
C ILE A 148 -6.80 20.20 14.41
N LEU A 149 -5.67 19.53 14.59
CA LEU A 149 -4.76 19.78 15.71
C LEU A 149 -3.31 19.57 15.25
N PRO A 150 -2.61 20.64 14.85
CA PRO A 150 -1.17 20.56 14.61
C PRO A 150 -0.41 20.68 15.95
N THR A 151 0.55 19.79 16.16
CA THR A 151 1.59 19.88 17.18
C THR A 151 2.91 20.21 16.54
N SER A 152 4.00 20.34 17.30
CA SER A 152 5.32 20.70 16.73
C SER A 152 5.82 19.71 15.67
N ARG A 153 5.59 18.41 15.82
CA ARG A 153 6.12 17.34 14.95
C ARG A 153 5.07 16.42 14.33
N ALA A 154 3.83 16.55 14.72
CA ALA A 154 2.73 15.71 14.24
C ALA A 154 1.48 16.56 14.06
N ALA A 155 0.53 16.10 13.26
CA ALA A 155 -0.76 16.74 13.13
C ALA A 155 -1.88 15.70 13.13
N LYS A 156 -2.98 16.01 13.81
CA LYS A 156 -4.20 15.23 13.77
C LYS A 156 -5.11 15.74 12.66
N VAL A 157 -5.56 14.82 11.82
CA VAL A 157 -6.43 15.10 10.67
C VAL A 157 -7.79 14.49 10.92
N GLN A 158 -8.85 15.24 10.71
CA GLN A 158 -10.21 14.77 10.66
C GLN A 158 -10.50 14.27 9.25
N LEU A 159 -10.92 13.00 9.13
CA LEU A 159 -11.28 12.42 7.84
C LEU A 159 -12.63 12.99 7.37
N ILE A 160 -12.82 13.06 6.05
CA ILE A 160 -14.07 13.56 5.46
C ILE A 160 -15.29 12.69 5.83
N ILE A 161 -15.08 11.42 6.19
CA ILE A 161 -16.13 10.48 6.63
C ILE A 161 -16.52 10.67 8.11
N ASP A 162 -15.80 11.50 8.86
CA ASP A 162 -16.14 11.81 10.26
C ASP A 162 -17.50 12.52 10.34
N ARG A 163 -18.32 12.19 11.34
CA ARG A 163 -19.67 12.77 11.49
C ARG A 163 -19.68 14.28 11.64
N ASN A 164 -18.57 14.85 12.15
CA ASN A 164 -18.41 16.28 12.32
C ASN A 164 -17.65 16.94 11.15
N ALA A 165 -17.33 16.16 10.10
CA ALA A 165 -16.69 16.68 8.91
C ALA A 165 -17.73 17.14 7.91
N ALA A 166 -17.49 18.31 7.30
CA ALA A 166 -18.26 18.83 6.21
C ALA A 166 -17.36 19.48 5.16
N ALA A 167 -17.78 19.43 3.90
CA ALA A 167 -17.12 20.10 2.79
C ALA A 167 -18.16 20.62 1.79
N ALA A 168 -17.90 21.77 1.20
CA ALA A 168 -18.74 22.30 0.15
C ALA A 168 -18.55 21.49 -1.13
N GLY A 169 -19.59 20.76 -1.54
CA GLY A 169 -19.62 19.87 -2.70
C GLY A 169 -20.28 20.47 -3.92
N LEU A 170 -19.85 20.01 -5.07
CA LEU A 170 -20.38 20.36 -6.38
C LEU A 170 -20.47 19.12 -7.24
N VAL A 171 -21.62 18.79 -7.78
CA VAL A 171 -21.77 17.74 -8.78
C VAL A 171 -21.17 18.22 -10.11
N GLU A 172 -20.15 17.52 -10.61
CA GLU A 172 -19.35 17.98 -11.76
C GLU A 172 -20.21 18.21 -13.01
N ARG A 173 -21.11 17.27 -13.33
CA ARG A 173 -21.96 17.30 -14.54
C ARG A 173 -23.05 18.36 -14.47
N SER A 174 -23.86 18.35 -13.44
CA SER A 174 -25.05 19.20 -13.31
C SER A 174 -24.79 20.56 -12.67
N ARG A 175 -23.58 20.75 -12.12
CA ARG A 175 -23.18 21.94 -11.34
C ARG A 175 -24.04 22.17 -10.10
N ALA A 176 -24.82 21.17 -9.70
CA ALA A 176 -25.60 21.21 -8.47
C ALA A 176 -24.68 21.32 -7.25
N GLN A 177 -24.97 22.26 -6.37
CA GLN A 177 -24.21 22.51 -5.15
C GLN A 177 -24.90 21.84 -3.97
N GLY A 178 -24.12 21.47 -2.98
CA GLY A 178 -24.59 20.91 -1.72
C GLY A 178 -23.45 20.84 -0.71
N VAL A 179 -23.74 20.28 0.44
CA VAL A 179 -22.77 20.09 1.51
C VAL A 179 -22.54 18.58 1.68
N ILE A 180 -21.32 18.15 1.49
CA ILE A 180 -20.90 16.79 1.86
C ILE A 180 -20.72 16.72 3.36
N VAL A 181 -21.35 15.73 3.97
CA VAL A 181 -21.27 15.45 5.41
C VAL A 181 -20.84 14.02 5.63
N GLY A 182 -19.91 13.81 6.53
CA GLY A 182 -19.50 12.47 6.95
C GLY A 182 -20.60 11.77 7.75
N THR A 183 -20.75 10.48 7.56
CA THR A 183 -21.75 9.67 8.28
C THR A 183 -21.16 8.90 9.47
N GLY A 184 -19.82 8.94 9.65
CA GLY A 184 -19.08 8.10 10.59
C GLY A 184 -18.86 6.66 10.08
N SER A 185 -19.42 6.32 8.92
CA SER A 185 -19.20 5.07 8.17
C SER A 185 -18.33 5.33 6.94
N ASP A 186 -18.22 4.32 6.06
CA ASP A 186 -17.47 4.45 4.79
C ASP A 186 -18.26 5.17 3.69
N ARG A 187 -19.33 5.88 4.04
CA ARG A 187 -20.17 6.63 3.13
C ARG A 187 -20.26 8.09 3.57
N LEU A 188 -20.53 8.94 2.58
CA LEU A 188 -20.80 10.35 2.76
C LEU A 188 -22.26 10.63 2.37
N ARG A 189 -22.80 11.72 2.88
CA ARG A 189 -24.10 12.22 2.48
C ARG A 189 -23.93 13.60 1.86
N LEU A 190 -24.61 13.84 0.75
CA LEU A 190 -24.67 15.15 0.11
C LEU A 190 -26.03 15.77 0.46
N ASP A 191 -26.00 16.76 1.35
CA ASP A 191 -27.15 17.48 1.88
C ASP A 191 -27.37 18.80 1.12
N TYR A 192 -28.55 19.38 1.30
CA TYR A 192 -28.92 20.70 0.77
C TYR A 192 -28.86 20.81 -0.77
N VAL A 193 -29.00 19.70 -1.49
CA VAL A 193 -29.14 19.75 -2.94
C VAL A 193 -30.61 19.96 -3.29
N SER A 194 -30.87 20.93 -4.13
CA SER A 194 -32.24 21.23 -4.62
C SER A 194 -32.91 19.97 -5.19
N GLY A 195 -34.16 19.71 -4.81
CA GLY A 195 -34.95 18.58 -5.31
C GLY A 195 -35.17 18.61 -6.83
N THR A 196 -34.98 19.77 -7.48
CA THR A 196 -35.08 19.95 -8.93
C THR A 196 -33.75 19.72 -9.66
N ALA A 197 -32.65 19.50 -8.94
CA ALA A 197 -31.33 19.26 -9.53
C ALA A 197 -31.31 17.98 -10.36
N ASP A 198 -30.68 18.03 -11.52
CA ASP A 198 -30.46 16.85 -12.36
C ASP A 198 -29.28 16.05 -11.78
N LEU A 199 -29.58 15.05 -10.96
CA LEU A 199 -28.63 14.14 -10.36
C LEU A 199 -28.81 12.75 -10.94
N LYS A 200 -27.68 12.04 -11.16
CA LYS A 200 -27.65 10.65 -11.62
C LYS A 200 -26.68 9.84 -10.75
N VAL A 201 -27.01 8.58 -10.55
CA VAL A 201 -26.09 7.61 -9.95
C VAL A 201 -24.84 7.52 -10.82
N GLY A 202 -23.67 7.55 -10.20
CA GLY A 202 -22.38 7.59 -10.90
C GLY A 202 -21.85 9.02 -11.18
N ASP A 203 -22.63 10.08 -10.93
CA ASP A 203 -22.13 11.44 -11.05
C ASP A 203 -20.98 11.69 -10.07
N ARG A 204 -19.93 12.36 -10.53
CA ARG A 204 -18.77 12.74 -9.69
C ARG A 204 -19.11 13.97 -8.88
N VAL A 205 -18.72 13.92 -7.62
CA VAL A 205 -18.82 15.07 -6.71
C VAL A 205 -17.41 15.57 -6.43
N VAL A 206 -17.23 16.87 -6.61
CA VAL A 206 -15.94 17.56 -6.41
C VAL A 206 -16.11 18.70 -5.40
N THR A 207 -15.00 19.18 -4.85
CA THR A 207 -15.01 20.36 -3.96
C THR A 207 -15.41 21.62 -4.75
N SER A 208 -16.28 22.44 -4.17
CA SER A 208 -16.66 23.74 -4.76
C SER A 208 -15.66 24.85 -4.46
N GLY A 209 -14.87 24.73 -3.39
CA GLY A 209 -13.96 25.75 -2.91
C GLY A 209 -14.61 26.86 -2.09
N MET A 210 -15.94 26.80 -1.85
CA MET A 210 -16.68 27.85 -1.16
C MET A 210 -16.47 27.86 0.35
N ASP A 211 -16.02 26.74 0.93
CA ASP A 211 -15.73 26.61 2.36
C ASP A 211 -14.39 27.24 2.77
N GLY A 212 -13.54 27.62 1.80
CA GLY A 212 -12.22 28.19 2.07
C GLY A 212 -11.20 27.21 2.62
N ILE A 213 -11.58 25.94 2.84
CA ILE A 213 -10.72 24.87 3.37
C ILE A 213 -10.18 24.02 2.22
N TYR A 214 -11.10 23.49 1.40
CA TYR A 214 -10.73 22.59 0.31
C TYR A 214 -10.59 23.37 -0.99
N PRO A 215 -9.45 23.26 -1.69
CA PRO A 215 -9.30 23.87 -3.02
C PRO A 215 -10.35 23.33 -3.98
N LYS A 216 -10.82 24.16 -4.90
CA LYS A 216 -11.86 23.84 -5.87
C LYS A 216 -11.42 22.73 -6.84
N GLY A 217 -12.33 21.79 -7.15
CA GLY A 217 -12.17 20.81 -8.22
C GLY A 217 -11.56 19.48 -7.80
N PHE A 218 -11.23 19.28 -6.51
CA PHE A 218 -10.76 17.97 -6.03
C PHE A 218 -11.93 17.01 -5.91
N VAL A 219 -11.69 15.75 -6.32
CA VAL A 219 -12.71 14.71 -6.24
C VAL A 219 -13.01 14.36 -4.78
N ILE A 220 -14.27 14.31 -4.43
CA ILE A 220 -14.77 13.83 -3.14
C ILE A 220 -15.17 12.36 -3.28
N GLY A 221 -16.00 12.08 -4.31
CA GLY A 221 -16.54 10.74 -4.52
C GLY A 221 -17.50 10.66 -5.69
N GLN A 222 -18.31 9.60 -5.70
CA GLN A 222 -19.36 9.38 -6.70
C GLN A 222 -20.70 9.11 -6.03
N ILE A 223 -21.78 9.53 -6.64
CA ILE A 223 -23.15 9.30 -6.17
C ILE A 223 -23.47 7.81 -6.30
N GLU A 224 -23.77 7.16 -5.18
CA GLU A 224 -24.18 5.75 -5.09
C GLU A 224 -25.70 5.60 -5.20
N SER A 225 -26.44 6.44 -4.47
CA SER A 225 -27.90 6.42 -4.48
C SER A 225 -28.51 7.79 -4.26
N ILE A 226 -29.72 7.96 -4.76
CA ILE A 226 -30.47 9.22 -4.66
C ILE A 226 -31.86 8.87 -4.15
N GLU A 227 -32.15 9.31 -2.93
CA GLU A 227 -33.47 9.20 -2.35
C GLU A 227 -34.16 10.57 -2.46
N ARG A 228 -35.13 10.68 -3.38
CA ARG A 228 -35.95 11.88 -3.49
C ARG A 228 -36.96 11.87 -2.34
N SER A 229 -36.78 12.80 -1.41
CA SER A 229 -37.79 13.05 -0.37
C SER A 229 -38.92 13.92 -0.95
N ALA A 230 -40.11 13.78 -0.40
CA ALA A 230 -41.23 14.71 -0.70
C ALA A 230 -40.94 16.15 -0.25
N GLY A 231 -39.78 16.44 0.35
CA GLY A 231 -39.29 17.74 0.78
C GLY A 231 -38.51 18.47 -0.30
N GLU A 232 -38.05 19.68 0.06
CA GLU A 232 -37.32 20.58 -0.79
C GLU A 232 -35.92 20.05 -1.20
N PHE A 233 -35.33 19.13 -0.44
CA PHE A 233 -33.98 18.60 -0.63
C PHE A 233 -34.00 17.08 -0.80
N SER A 234 -33.09 16.59 -1.65
CA SER A 234 -32.85 15.17 -1.86
C SER A 234 -31.80 14.63 -0.89
N ASN A 235 -31.98 13.41 -0.41
CA ASN A 235 -30.94 12.69 0.36
C ASN A 235 -30.08 11.89 -0.62
N VAL A 236 -28.81 12.22 -0.73
CA VAL A 236 -27.89 11.64 -1.71
C VAL A 236 -26.71 10.98 -0.99
N VAL A 237 -26.52 9.69 -1.24
CA VAL A 237 -25.40 8.92 -0.71
C VAL A 237 -24.24 8.97 -1.69
N VAL A 238 -23.04 9.24 -1.19
CA VAL A 238 -21.82 9.36 -1.96
C VAL A 238 -20.76 8.40 -1.43
N VAL A 239 -20.12 7.65 -2.32
CA VAL A 239 -18.96 6.80 -2.01
C VAL A 239 -17.71 7.65 -2.15
N PRO A 240 -16.85 7.75 -1.12
CA PRO A 240 -15.57 8.44 -1.23
C PRO A 240 -14.70 7.87 -2.36
N ALA A 241 -13.99 8.71 -3.09
CA ALA A 241 -13.06 8.30 -4.12
C ALA A 241 -11.75 7.71 -3.52
N VAL A 242 -11.42 8.13 -2.31
CA VAL A 242 -10.21 7.71 -1.59
C VAL A 242 -10.52 6.55 -0.67
N ASN A 243 -9.71 5.50 -0.72
CA ASN A 243 -9.73 4.46 0.30
C ASN A 243 -9.03 4.96 1.57
N LEU A 244 -9.81 5.48 2.50
CA LEU A 244 -9.32 6.11 3.73
C LEU A 244 -8.70 5.13 4.74
N SER A 245 -8.93 3.83 4.56
CA SER A 245 -8.37 2.80 5.45
C SER A 245 -6.97 2.33 5.04
N ALA A 246 -6.54 2.63 3.81
CA ALA A 246 -5.28 2.16 3.24
C ALA A 246 -4.33 3.32 2.87
N LEU A 247 -4.47 4.46 3.53
CA LEU A 247 -3.63 5.64 3.27
C LEU A 247 -2.30 5.52 4.02
N GLU A 248 -1.20 5.60 3.26
CA GLU A 248 0.17 5.62 3.80
C GLU A 248 0.79 7.02 3.71
N THR A 249 0.55 7.71 2.60
CA THR A 249 1.12 9.03 2.33
C THR A 249 0.06 9.97 1.79
N VAL A 250 0.10 11.22 2.23
CA VAL A 250 -0.84 12.28 1.85
C VAL A 250 -0.09 13.59 1.56
N LEU A 251 -0.75 14.51 0.89
CA LEU A 251 -0.28 15.89 0.72
C LEU A 251 -1.14 16.84 1.55
N VAL A 252 -0.51 17.70 2.33
CA VAL A 252 -1.19 18.79 3.04
C VAL A 252 -1.03 20.07 2.24
N VAL A 253 -2.11 20.74 1.93
CA VAL A 253 -2.13 22.04 1.22
C VAL A 253 -1.75 23.12 2.21
N THR A 254 -0.56 23.69 2.07
CA THR A 254 0.01 24.65 3.04
C THR A 254 -0.20 26.12 2.66
N SER A 255 -0.59 26.44 1.42
CA SER A 255 -1.10 27.75 1.07
C SER A 255 -2.22 27.62 0.05
N ALA A 256 -3.41 28.03 0.42
CA ALA A 256 -4.38 28.48 -0.56
C ALA A 256 -3.85 29.83 -1.06
N THR A 257 -3.20 29.84 -2.21
CA THR A 257 -2.89 31.10 -2.87
C THR A 257 -4.23 31.75 -3.19
N ASP A 258 -4.52 32.87 -2.53
CA ASP A 258 -5.67 33.72 -2.82
C ASP A 258 -5.79 33.93 -4.33
N MET A 259 -6.70 33.22 -4.95
CA MET A 259 -7.06 33.44 -6.37
C MET A 259 -7.82 34.75 -6.54
N SER A 260 -7.91 35.58 -5.48
CA SER A 260 -8.60 36.86 -5.47
C SER A 260 -7.69 38.05 -5.78
N SER A 261 -6.39 37.91 -5.96
CA SER A 261 -5.49 39.06 -6.16
C SER A 261 -4.61 38.96 -7.42
N LYS A 262 -5.19 38.51 -8.53
CA LYS A 262 -4.67 38.89 -9.85
C LYS A 262 -5.50 39.99 -10.46
N GLU A 263 -5.72 41.06 -9.69
CA GLU A 263 -6.00 42.37 -10.30
C GLU A 263 -4.67 42.89 -10.87
N THR A 264 -4.69 42.99 -12.17
CA THR A 264 -3.73 43.66 -13.03
C THR A 264 -3.32 45.01 -12.40
N PRO A 265 -2.03 45.30 -12.22
CA PRO A 265 -1.65 46.68 -11.90
C PRO A 265 -1.95 47.53 -13.11
N SER A 266 -3.02 48.34 -13.01
CA SER A 266 -3.34 49.40 -13.95
C SER A 266 -2.13 50.36 -13.96
N LYS A 267 -1.48 50.45 -15.10
CA LYS A 267 -0.54 51.48 -15.46
C LYS A 267 -1.19 52.83 -15.25
N GLY A 268 -0.98 53.47 -14.12
CA GLY A 268 -1.26 54.89 -13.91
C GLY A 268 -0.29 55.71 -14.73
N THR A 269 -0.81 56.33 -15.75
CA THR A 269 -0.18 57.38 -16.55
C THR A 269 0.21 58.56 -15.63
N PRO A 270 1.44 59.06 -15.63
CA PRO A 270 1.78 60.27 -14.91
C PRO A 270 1.24 61.49 -15.67
N SER A 271 0.23 62.16 -15.09
CA SER A 271 -0.20 63.48 -15.52
C SER A 271 0.83 64.56 -15.10
N LYS A 272 1.41 65.15 -16.12
CA LYS A 272 2.28 66.35 -16.08
C LYS A 272 1.40 67.59 -15.97
N GLY A 273 1.85 68.53 -15.16
CA GLY A 273 1.43 69.95 -15.28
C GLY A 273 0.87 70.45 -13.94
N THR A 274 1.20 71.57 -13.40
CA THR A 274 1.80 72.82 -13.83
C THR A 274 1.90 73.64 -12.54
N LEU A 275 3.04 74.25 -12.37
CA LEU A 275 3.33 75.31 -11.40
C LEU A 275 2.38 76.48 -11.57
N SER A 276 1.83 77.05 -10.48
CA SER A 276 1.60 78.47 -10.34
C SER A 276 1.65 78.88 -8.89
N SER A 277 2.64 79.69 -8.63
CA SER A 277 2.86 80.52 -7.50
C SER A 277 1.70 81.49 -7.30
N GLU A 278 1.25 81.72 -6.07
CA GLU A 278 1.01 83.12 -5.63
C GLU A 278 0.97 83.24 -4.12
N THR A 279 1.75 84.18 -3.66
CA THR A 279 1.96 84.74 -2.33
C THR A 279 0.71 85.48 -1.86
N GLN A 280 0.31 85.37 -0.57
CA GLN A 280 0.02 86.57 0.22
C GLN A 280 -0.27 86.24 1.70
N LYS A 281 0.41 86.93 2.54
CA LYS A 281 0.34 87.04 4.00
C LYS A 281 -0.59 88.23 4.36
N PRO A 282 -0.81 88.65 5.61
CA PRO A 282 -1.48 88.07 6.77
C PRO A 282 -2.57 89.06 7.33
N GLY A 283 -3.28 88.71 8.34
CA GLY A 283 -4.16 89.63 9.06
C GLY A 283 -4.95 88.98 10.19
N THR A 284 -4.43 89.04 11.36
CA THR A 284 -4.88 89.61 12.62
C THR A 284 -6.30 89.31 13.16
N ALA A 285 -6.32 88.73 14.32
CA ALA A 285 -6.98 89.12 15.57
C ALA A 285 -8.51 89.09 15.68
N GLY A 286 -8.96 88.50 16.76
CA GLY A 286 -10.25 88.77 17.37
C GLY A 286 -10.85 87.65 18.20
N THR A 287 -10.52 87.56 19.46
CA THR A 287 -11.30 87.06 20.57
C THR A 287 -12.24 88.21 21.02
N PRO A 288 -13.31 88.06 21.86
CA PRO A 288 -13.94 86.95 22.55
C PRO A 288 -15.50 87.00 22.47
N GLU A 289 -16.16 85.94 22.83
CA GLU A 289 -17.12 85.79 24.00
C GLU A 289 -17.59 84.33 24.04
#